data_1e7fb3905e5b4a2003a1c3e4c246a9ab
#
_entry.id   1e7fb3905e5b4a2003a1c3e4c246a9ab
#
_cell.length_a   1.000
_cell.length_b   1.000
_cell.length_c   1.000
_cell.angle_alpha   90.00
_cell.angle_beta   90.00
_cell.angle_gamma   90.00
#
_symmetry.space_group_name_H-M   'P 1'
#
loop_
_entity.id
_entity.type
_entity.pdbx_description
1 polymer ?
#
loop_
_entity_poly.entity_id
_entity_poly.type
_entity_poly.pdbx_seq_one_letter_code
_entity_poly.pdbx_strand_id
1 'polypeptide(L)'
;MQTPVIIDLIAAAVLIGFTYFGAAKGLVRALAGLAAAVVSLAGANLIATALTGQVMKLAAPVIEQQIEIRLDEAIHDAFPGQMPGNPLDELDLPVEELLELLGLDAQVRDSLTGRAMDTVRDAGVSAASAVVESLAYSVLHGILYFLSFLALRVGFQFLIRALKLLTKLPGLHGLNTWGGGLLGLAEGALLLFAAAWVMQQMGISLTTGEHGRILAFFAAYSPLRAVSEFIRFLSLKKP
;
A
#
# COMPACT_ATOMS: atom_id res chain seq x y z
N MET A 1 20.71 1.04 13.97
CA MET A 1 20.19 -0.16 14.70
C MET A 1 18.90 0.08 15.49
N GLN A 2 18.44 1.31 15.68
CA GLN A 2 17.23 1.62 16.48
C GLN A 2 15.93 1.66 15.67
N THR A 3 15.99 2.02 14.38
CA THR A 3 14.83 2.19 13.51
C THR A 3 13.95 0.93 13.39
N PRO A 4 14.47 -0.28 13.12
CA PRO A 4 13.65 -1.48 13.00
C PRO A 4 12.91 -1.85 14.30
N VAL A 5 13.51 -1.60 15.44
CA VAL A 5 12.90 -1.88 16.76
C VAL A 5 11.73 -0.93 17.02
N ILE A 6 11.84 0.33 16.64
CA ILE A 6 10.77 1.32 16.81
C ILE A 6 9.56 0.95 15.93
N ILE A 7 9.80 0.54 14.70
CA ILE A 7 8.74 0.12 13.78
C ILE A 7 8.02 -1.13 14.30
N ASP A 8 8.77 -2.12 14.77
CA ASP A 8 8.20 -3.32 15.39
C ASP A 8 7.39 -2.99 16.66
N LEU A 9 7.86 -2.05 17.47
CA LEU A 9 7.14 -1.59 18.65
C LEU A 9 5.82 -0.92 18.28
N ILE A 10 5.81 -0.09 17.24
CA ILE A 10 4.59 0.55 16.73
C ILE A 10 3.63 -0.50 16.19
N ALA A 11 4.10 -1.45 15.38
CA ALA A 11 3.28 -2.52 14.84
C ALA A 11 2.68 -3.40 15.95
N ALA A 12 3.48 -3.76 16.95
CA ALA A 12 3.00 -4.49 18.12
C ALA A 12 1.98 -3.69 18.93
N ALA A 13 2.21 -2.39 19.13
CA ALA A 13 1.27 -1.51 19.83
C ALA A 13 -0.07 -1.40 19.08
N VAL A 14 -0.06 -1.36 17.74
CA VAL A 14 -1.26 -1.41 16.91
C VAL A 14 -2.02 -2.71 17.15
N LEU A 15 -1.36 -3.87 17.06
CA LEU A 15 -2.01 -5.16 17.26
C LEU A 15 -2.60 -5.31 18.67
N ILE A 16 -1.83 -4.94 19.69
CA ILE A 16 -2.29 -4.98 21.09
C ILE A 16 -3.45 -4.01 21.30
N GLY A 17 -3.35 -2.79 20.78
CA GLY A 17 -4.41 -1.79 20.86
C GLY A 17 -5.70 -2.27 20.23
N PHE A 18 -5.66 -2.79 19.01
CA PHE A 18 -6.84 -3.33 18.33
C PHE A 18 -7.42 -4.55 19.04
N THR A 19 -6.57 -5.44 19.58
CA THR A 19 -7.02 -6.59 20.39
C THR A 19 -7.76 -6.11 21.65
N TYR A 20 -7.18 -5.16 22.37
CA TYR A 20 -7.81 -4.59 23.57
C TYR A 20 -9.13 -3.89 23.25
N PHE A 21 -9.17 -3.03 22.26
CA PHE A 21 -10.38 -2.32 21.84
C PHE A 21 -11.43 -3.29 21.28
N GLY A 22 -11.02 -4.34 20.57
CA GLY A 22 -11.92 -5.39 20.10
C GLY A 22 -12.56 -6.15 21.25
N ALA A 23 -11.76 -6.54 22.24
CA ALA A 23 -12.25 -7.19 23.47
C ALA A 23 -13.22 -6.30 24.24
N ALA A 24 -12.93 -5.01 24.37
CA ALA A 24 -13.78 -4.04 25.03
C ALA A 24 -15.11 -3.78 24.30
N LYS A 25 -15.09 -3.83 22.95
CA LYS A 25 -16.30 -3.65 22.12
C LYS A 25 -17.20 -4.88 22.11
N GLY A 26 -16.64 -6.08 22.31
CA GLY A 26 -17.31 -7.37 22.21
C GLY A 26 -17.45 -7.88 20.76
N LEU A 27 -17.81 -9.18 20.65
CA LEU A 27 -17.79 -9.96 19.41
C LEU A 27 -18.60 -9.31 18.27
N VAL A 28 -19.83 -8.91 18.54
CA VAL A 28 -20.73 -8.38 17.48
C VAL A 28 -20.20 -7.06 16.90
N ARG A 29 -19.71 -6.17 17.77
CA ARG A 29 -19.13 -4.90 17.32
C ARG A 29 -17.81 -5.11 16.60
N ALA A 30 -16.98 -6.04 17.07
CA ALA A 30 -15.73 -6.36 16.46
C ALA A 30 -15.94 -7.00 15.08
N LEU A 31 -16.94 -7.88 14.93
CA LEU A 31 -17.33 -8.46 13.64
C LEU A 31 -17.78 -7.37 12.64
N ALA A 32 -18.65 -6.46 13.10
CA ALA A 32 -19.07 -5.33 12.27
C ALA A 32 -17.87 -4.42 11.89
N GLY A 33 -16.94 -4.23 12.82
CA GLY A 33 -15.68 -3.51 12.57
C GLY A 33 -14.79 -4.18 11.54
N LEU A 34 -14.62 -5.50 11.64
CA LEU A 34 -13.86 -6.29 10.68
C LEU A 34 -14.49 -6.25 9.28
N ALA A 35 -15.82 -6.46 9.19
CA ALA A 35 -16.54 -6.34 7.93
C ALA A 35 -16.37 -4.95 7.31
N ALA A 36 -16.50 -3.89 8.11
CA ALA A 36 -16.26 -2.52 7.67
C ALA A 36 -14.81 -2.30 7.19
N ALA A 37 -13.83 -2.93 7.84
CA ALA A 37 -12.42 -2.85 7.41
C ALA A 37 -12.23 -3.50 6.03
N VAL A 38 -12.77 -4.70 5.81
CA VAL A 38 -12.70 -5.38 4.52
C VAL A 38 -13.38 -4.57 3.41
N VAL A 39 -14.58 -4.05 3.67
CA VAL A 39 -15.30 -3.19 2.70
C VAL A 39 -14.53 -1.90 2.45
N SER A 40 -13.89 -1.32 3.49
CA SER A 40 -13.05 -0.12 3.33
C SER A 40 -11.82 -0.38 2.46
N LEU A 41 -11.18 -1.55 2.58
CA LEU A 41 -10.04 -1.93 1.73
C LEU A 41 -10.45 -2.01 0.25
N ALA A 42 -11.56 -2.70 -0.04
CA ALA A 42 -12.07 -2.81 -1.40
C ALA A 42 -12.53 -1.46 -1.95
N GLY A 43 -13.29 -0.69 -1.16
CA GLY A 43 -13.79 0.63 -1.54
C GLY A 43 -12.68 1.66 -1.74
N ALA A 44 -11.64 1.60 -0.92
CA ALA A 44 -10.48 2.48 -1.03
C ALA A 44 -9.77 2.34 -2.39
N ASN A 45 -9.65 1.11 -2.89
CA ASN A 45 -9.06 0.87 -4.21
C ASN A 45 -9.87 1.52 -5.32
N LEU A 46 -11.18 1.39 -5.28
CA LEU A 46 -12.08 2.01 -6.28
C LEU A 46 -11.97 3.54 -6.26
N ILE A 47 -11.98 4.13 -5.06
CA ILE A 47 -11.86 5.58 -4.88
C ILE A 47 -10.47 6.06 -5.32
N ALA A 48 -9.40 5.39 -4.89
CA ALA A 48 -8.05 5.74 -5.27
C ALA A 48 -7.88 5.71 -6.79
N THR A 49 -8.31 4.63 -7.45
CA THR A 49 -8.24 4.51 -8.92
C THR A 49 -8.99 5.63 -9.64
N ALA A 50 -10.20 5.97 -9.16
CA ALA A 50 -10.99 7.05 -9.74
C ALA A 50 -10.35 8.44 -9.55
N LEU A 51 -9.73 8.67 -8.37
CA LEU A 51 -9.14 9.97 -8.04
C LEU A 51 -7.72 10.14 -8.59
N THR A 52 -6.92 9.07 -8.68
CA THR A 52 -5.51 9.16 -9.09
C THR A 52 -5.36 9.86 -10.43
N GLY A 53 -6.17 9.51 -11.42
CA GLY A 53 -6.11 10.13 -12.75
C GLY A 53 -6.47 11.62 -12.76
N GLN A 54 -7.29 12.10 -11.82
CA GLN A 54 -7.65 13.51 -11.70
C GLN A 54 -6.60 14.29 -10.91
N VAL A 55 -6.17 13.73 -9.78
CA VAL A 55 -5.18 14.35 -8.91
C VAL A 55 -3.80 14.36 -9.56
N MET A 56 -3.46 13.34 -10.36
CA MET A 56 -2.21 13.27 -11.12
C MET A 56 -2.02 14.50 -12.00
N LYS A 57 -3.06 14.97 -12.68
CA LYS A 57 -2.99 16.19 -13.51
C LYS A 57 -2.57 17.45 -12.74
N LEU A 58 -2.84 17.49 -11.44
CA LEU A 58 -2.50 18.61 -10.55
C LEU A 58 -1.18 18.40 -9.82
N ALA A 59 -0.90 17.16 -9.43
CA ALA A 59 0.24 16.81 -8.58
C ALA A 59 1.47 16.31 -9.37
N ALA A 60 1.28 15.83 -10.60
CA ALA A 60 2.34 15.30 -11.44
C ALA A 60 3.57 16.22 -11.49
N PRO A 61 3.46 17.51 -11.83
CA PRO A 61 4.64 18.35 -12.01
C PRO A 61 5.48 18.47 -10.73
N VAL A 62 4.86 18.38 -9.56
CA VAL A 62 5.58 18.43 -8.27
C VAL A 62 6.24 17.09 -7.93
N ILE A 63 5.52 16.00 -8.17
CA ILE A 63 6.00 14.65 -7.85
C ILE A 63 7.08 14.23 -8.82
N GLU A 64 6.88 14.47 -10.11
CA GLU A 64 7.82 14.16 -11.19
C GLU A 64 9.15 14.89 -10.98
N GLN A 65 9.12 16.18 -10.67
CA GLN A 65 10.32 16.94 -10.36
C GLN A 65 11.13 16.34 -9.20
N GLN A 66 10.48 15.83 -8.17
CA GLN A 66 11.17 15.17 -7.05
C GLN A 66 11.77 13.81 -7.45
N ILE A 67 11.12 13.09 -8.34
CA ILE A 67 11.61 11.79 -8.84
C ILE A 67 12.74 12.02 -9.82
N GLU A 68 12.63 13.00 -10.72
CA GLU A 68 13.69 13.38 -11.66
C GLU A 68 14.98 13.73 -10.94
N ILE A 69 14.91 14.55 -9.88
CA ILE A 69 16.09 14.91 -9.07
C ILE A 69 16.77 13.65 -8.50
N ARG A 70 15.98 12.71 -7.97
CA ARG A 70 16.51 11.47 -7.41
C ARG A 70 17.09 10.54 -8.49
N LEU A 71 16.44 10.48 -9.62
CA LEU A 71 16.91 9.67 -10.75
C LEU A 71 18.21 10.25 -11.33
N ASP A 72 18.29 11.57 -11.47
CA ASP A 72 19.50 12.26 -11.90
C ASP A 72 20.68 12.03 -10.94
N GLU A 73 20.42 12.11 -9.62
CA GLU A 73 21.40 11.79 -8.58
C GLU A 73 21.87 10.33 -8.68
N ALA A 74 20.96 9.39 -8.86
CA ALA A 74 21.27 7.96 -8.98
C ALA A 74 22.09 7.65 -10.26
N ILE A 75 21.75 8.28 -11.38
CA ILE A 75 22.48 8.16 -12.64
C ILE A 75 23.89 8.76 -12.52
N HIS A 76 24.00 9.93 -11.89
CA HIS A 76 25.29 10.59 -11.67
C HIS A 76 26.23 9.75 -10.79
N ASP A 77 25.70 9.11 -9.76
CA ASP A 77 26.46 8.22 -8.89
C ASP A 77 26.88 6.92 -9.60
N ALA A 78 26.03 6.39 -10.48
CA ALA A 78 26.33 5.18 -11.23
C ALA A 78 27.30 5.40 -12.39
N PHE A 79 27.28 6.58 -13.02
CA PHE A 79 28.07 6.94 -14.21
C PHE A 79 28.83 8.26 -14.01
N PRO A 80 29.82 8.33 -13.10
CA PRO A 80 30.57 9.55 -12.85
C PRO A 80 31.39 9.96 -14.07
N GLY A 81 31.02 11.09 -14.65
CA GLY A 81 31.75 11.67 -15.82
C GLY A 81 30.96 11.75 -17.13
N GLN A 82 29.74 11.29 -17.17
CA GLN A 82 28.80 11.60 -18.25
C GLN A 82 28.07 12.90 -17.91
N MET A 83 28.19 13.86 -18.80
CA MET A 83 27.91 15.26 -18.50
C MET A 83 26.70 15.87 -19.21
N PRO A 84 26.35 17.09 -18.86
CA PRO A 84 25.03 17.60 -18.54
C PRO A 84 24.35 18.18 -19.78
N GLY A 85 23.59 17.42 -20.36
CA GLY A 85 22.37 17.80 -21.09
C GLY A 85 21.22 17.24 -20.25
N ASN A 86 20.02 17.27 -20.62
CA ASN A 86 18.96 16.59 -19.88
C ASN A 86 19.26 15.07 -19.89
N PRO A 87 19.86 14.48 -18.83
CA PRO A 87 20.39 13.11 -18.90
C PRO A 87 19.29 12.08 -19.16
N LEU A 88 18.04 12.44 -18.86
CA LEU A 88 16.87 11.58 -19.02
C LEU A 88 16.44 11.41 -20.49
N ASP A 89 16.76 12.37 -21.37
CA ASP A 89 16.38 12.34 -22.78
C ASP A 89 17.46 11.72 -23.68
N GLU A 90 18.72 11.71 -23.21
CA GLU A 90 19.88 11.22 -23.99
C GLU A 90 20.32 9.80 -23.62
N LEU A 91 19.90 9.29 -22.44
CA LEU A 91 20.19 7.94 -22.01
C LEU A 91 19.16 6.96 -22.60
N ASP A 92 19.56 6.23 -23.61
CA ASP A 92 18.79 5.10 -24.19
C ASP A 92 18.94 3.84 -23.32
N LEU A 93 18.67 4.00 -22.01
CA LEU A 93 18.67 2.88 -21.07
C LEU A 93 17.30 2.19 -21.06
N PRO A 94 17.26 0.85 -21.01
CA PRO A 94 16.01 0.13 -20.88
C PRO A 94 15.33 0.42 -19.52
N VAL A 95 14.00 0.36 -19.50
CA VAL A 95 13.18 0.64 -18.30
C VAL A 95 13.65 -0.18 -17.09
N GLU A 96 14.01 -1.44 -17.30
CA GLU A 96 14.47 -2.34 -16.24
C GLU A 96 15.75 -1.84 -15.56
N GLU A 97 16.70 -1.34 -16.35
CA GLU A 97 17.98 -0.84 -15.85
C GLU A 97 17.80 0.46 -15.05
N LEU A 98 16.94 1.36 -15.52
CA LEU A 98 16.59 2.58 -14.79
C LEU A 98 15.93 2.28 -13.44
N LEU A 99 15.03 1.29 -13.38
CA LEU A 99 14.38 0.87 -12.14
C LEU A 99 15.34 0.14 -11.18
N GLU A 100 16.37 -0.52 -11.72
CA GLU A 100 17.43 -1.16 -10.94
C GLU A 100 18.35 -0.12 -10.28
N LEU A 101 18.72 0.94 -11.00
CA LEU A 101 19.50 2.07 -10.46
C LEU A 101 18.82 2.76 -9.28
N LEU A 102 17.49 2.79 -9.27
CA LEU A 102 16.70 3.34 -8.15
C LEU A 102 16.69 2.46 -6.90
N GLY A 103 17.31 1.27 -6.94
CA GLY A 103 17.42 0.37 -5.80
C GLY A 103 16.07 -0.21 -5.33
N LEU A 104 15.08 -0.26 -6.21
CA LEU A 104 13.73 -0.75 -5.88
C LEU A 104 13.72 -2.27 -5.68
N ASP A 105 12.86 -2.73 -4.76
CA ASP A 105 12.60 -4.16 -4.58
C ASP A 105 12.10 -4.81 -5.89
N ALA A 106 12.55 -6.03 -6.16
CA ALA A 106 12.24 -6.75 -7.39
C ALA A 106 10.73 -6.78 -7.70
N GLN A 107 9.89 -6.92 -6.68
CA GLN A 107 8.44 -6.97 -6.83
C GLN A 107 7.83 -5.62 -7.22
N VAL A 108 8.36 -4.53 -6.67
CA VAL A 108 7.95 -3.16 -7.04
C VAL A 108 8.43 -2.88 -8.47
N ARG A 109 9.66 -3.25 -8.77
CA ARG A 109 10.26 -3.13 -10.10
C ARG A 109 9.41 -3.82 -11.16
N ASP A 110 9.04 -5.10 -10.98
CA ASP A 110 8.19 -5.84 -11.92
C ASP A 110 6.84 -5.15 -12.16
N SER A 111 6.22 -4.59 -11.12
CA SER A 111 4.95 -3.89 -11.25
C SER A 111 5.06 -2.56 -11.99
N LEU A 112 6.19 -1.86 -11.86
CA LEU A 112 6.47 -0.58 -12.51
C LEU A 112 6.93 -0.77 -13.95
N THR A 113 7.73 -1.81 -14.25
CA THR A 113 8.19 -2.16 -15.60
C THR A 113 7.01 -2.29 -16.55
N GLY A 114 5.98 -3.03 -16.18
CA GLY A 114 4.78 -3.19 -17.01
C GLY A 114 4.13 -1.85 -17.37
N ARG A 115 3.93 -0.97 -16.38
CA ARG A 115 3.35 0.35 -16.60
C ARG A 115 4.23 1.28 -17.43
N ALA A 116 5.52 1.32 -17.13
CA ALA A 116 6.46 2.17 -17.85
C ALA A 116 6.57 1.73 -19.31
N MET A 117 6.61 0.43 -19.60
CA MET A 117 6.60 -0.10 -20.97
C MET A 117 5.31 0.23 -21.73
N ASP A 118 4.16 0.14 -21.05
CA ASP A 118 2.88 0.55 -21.66
C ASP A 118 2.90 2.05 -21.99
N THR A 119 3.43 2.89 -21.10
CA THR A 119 3.56 4.34 -21.32
C THR A 119 4.52 4.66 -22.48
N VAL A 120 5.67 3.99 -22.56
CA VAL A 120 6.61 4.14 -23.70
C VAL A 120 5.91 3.77 -25.02
N ARG A 121 5.17 2.67 -25.02
CA ARG A 121 4.50 2.19 -26.23
C ARG A 121 3.34 3.09 -26.66
N ASP A 122 2.50 3.55 -25.71
CA ASP A 122 1.28 4.27 -26.00
C ASP A 122 1.53 5.77 -26.24
N ALA A 123 2.45 6.38 -25.50
CA ALA A 123 2.74 7.82 -25.59
C ALA A 123 3.99 8.14 -26.41
N GLY A 124 4.86 7.17 -26.73
CA GLY A 124 6.09 7.39 -27.47
C GLY A 124 7.13 8.25 -26.73
N VAL A 125 7.05 8.25 -25.39
CA VAL A 125 7.98 8.98 -24.51
C VAL A 125 9.23 8.15 -24.25
N SER A 126 10.29 8.80 -23.74
CA SER A 126 11.53 8.11 -23.36
C SER A 126 11.28 7.14 -22.17
N ALA A 127 12.12 6.09 -22.07
CA ALA A 127 12.03 5.14 -20.97
C ALA A 127 12.14 5.83 -19.59
N ALA A 128 13.00 6.84 -19.49
CA ALA A 128 13.17 7.61 -18.26
C ALA A 128 11.90 8.37 -17.86
N SER A 129 11.28 9.09 -18.80
CA SER A 129 10.00 9.79 -18.55
C SER A 129 8.88 8.82 -18.15
N ALA A 130 8.81 7.66 -18.80
CA ALA A 130 7.84 6.64 -18.47
C ALA A 130 8.04 6.04 -17.07
N VAL A 131 9.29 5.86 -16.64
CA VAL A 131 9.63 5.44 -15.27
C VAL A 131 9.20 6.50 -14.26
N VAL A 132 9.54 7.78 -14.51
CA VAL A 132 9.14 8.89 -13.64
C VAL A 132 7.63 8.96 -13.49
N GLU A 133 6.88 8.90 -14.58
CA GLU A 133 5.41 8.93 -14.57
C GLU A 133 4.82 7.73 -13.83
N SER A 134 5.34 6.52 -14.05
CA SER A 134 4.85 5.31 -13.39
C SER A 134 5.11 5.31 -11.87
N LEU A 135 6.25 5.85 -11.44
CA LEU A 135 6.57 6.04 -10.03
C LEU A 135 5.66 7.10 -9.39
N ALA A 136 5.50 8.25 -10.04
CA ALA A 136 4.61 9.32 -9.58
C ALA A 136 3.19 8.82 -9.40
N TYR A 137 2.67 8.07 -10.39
CA TYR A 137 1.35 7.44 -10.30
C TYR A 137 1.27 6.47 -9.12
N SER A 138 2.28 5.62 -8.92
CA SER A 138 2.29 4.60 -7.88
C SER A 138 2.28 5.21 -6.48
N VAL A 139 3.13 6.21 -6.24
CA VAL A 139 3.19 6.96 -4.98
C VAL A 139 1.86 7.65 -4.69
N LEU A 140 1.33 8.37 -5.67
CA LEU A 140 0.06 9.09 -5.52
C LEU A 140 -1.10 8.13 -5.26
N HIS A 141 -1.17 7.03 -6.01
CA HIS A 141 -2.19 5.99 -5.81
C HIS A 141 -2.12 5.39 -4.41
N GLY A 142 -0.91 5.09 -3.92
CA GLY A 142 -0.70 4.58 -2.56
C GLY A 142 -1.20 5.54 -1.49
N ILE A 143 -0.88 6.82 -1.62
CA ILE A 143 -1.34 7.87 -0.70
C ILE A 143 -2.88 7.99 -0.73
N LEU A 144 -3.47 8.08 -1.92
CA LEU A 144 -4.92 8.20 -2.09
C LEU A 144 -5.66 6.95 -1.59
N TYR A 145 -5.09 5.76 -1.82
CA TYR A 145 -5.63 4.52 -1.28
C TYR A 145 -5.68 4.56 0.24
N PHE A 146 -4.57 4.93 0.90
CA PHE A 146 -4.50 4.96 2.35
C PHE A 146 -5.46 6.00 2.95
N LEU A 147 -5.52 7.20 2.37
CA LEU A 147 -6.44 8.25 2.81
C LEU A 147 -7.91 7.81 2.61
N SER A 148 -8.25 7.21 1.47
CA SER A 148 -9.59 6.69 1.19
C SER A 148 -9.96 5.55 2.13
N PHE A 149 -9.01 4.66 2.44
CA PHE A 149 -9.22 3.59 3.42
C PHE A 149 -9.54 4.18 4.80
N LEU A 150 -8.76 5.15 5.28
CA LEU A 150 -9.00 5.79 6.57
C LEU A 150 -10.36 6.52 6.60
N ALA A 151 -10.69 7.26 5.55
CA ALA A 151 -11.94 7.99 5.44
C ALA A 151 -13.14 7.03 5.49
N LEU A 152 -13.13 5.96 4.69
CA LEU A 152 -14.17 4.93 4.70
C LEU A 152 -14.25 4.24 6.06
N ARG A 153 -13.12 3.92 6.66
CA ARG A 153 -13.03 3.27 7.96
C ARG A 153 -13.66 4.11 9.06
N VAL A 154 -13.38 5.41 9.07
CA VAL A 154 -13.99 6.37 10.02
C VAL A 154 -15.48 6.51 9.71
N GLY A 155 -15.88 6.66 8.46
CA GLY A 155 -17.28 6.74 8.05
C GLY A 155 -18.10 5.52 8.49
N PHE A 156 -17.59 4.31 8.28
CA PHE A 156 -18.25 3.09 8.76
C PHE A 156 -18.33 3.01 10.28
N GLN A 157 -17.33 3.51 11.01
CA GLN A 157 -17.42 3.57 12.47
C GLN A 157 -18.55 4.50 12.95
N PHE A 158 -18.72 5.65 12.30
CA PHE A 158 -19.85 6.55 12.59
C PHE A 158 -21.19 5.88 12.27
N LEU A 159 -21.29 5.21 11.13
CA LEU A 159 -22.49 4.49 10.71
C LEU A 159 -22.85 3.38 11.71
N ILE A 160 -21.90 2.55 12.13
CA ILE A 160 -22.10 1.48 13.13
C ILE A 160 -22.57 2.06 14.47
N ARG A 161 -22.01 3.22 14.87
CA ARG A 161 -22.44 3.90 16.11
C ARG A 161 -23.86 4.48 15.98
N ALA A 162 -24.17 5.11 14.85
CA ALA A 162 -25.48 5.72 14.59
C ALA A 162 -26.60 4.69 14.54
N LEU A 163 -26.35 3.53 13.95
CA LEU A 163 -27.32 2.45 13.84
C LEU A 163 -27.62 1.74 15.17
N LYS A 164 -26.93 2.11 16.27
CA LYS A 164 -27.10 1.49 17.61
C LYS A 164 -27.11 -0.06 17.55
N LEU A 165 -26.40 -0.66 16.59
CA LEU A 165 -26.33 -2.09 16.31
C LEU A 165 -25.66 -2.86 17.47
N LEU A 166 -26.22 -2.75 18.71
CA LEU A 166 -25.56 -3.27 19.88
C LEU A 166 -26.56 -3.70 20.92
N THR A 167 -27.21 -4.75 20.59
CA THR A 167 -27.78 -5.59 21.62
C THR A 167 -26.67 -6.20 22.46
N LYS A 168 -26.59 -5.81 23.73
CA LYS A 168 -25.82 -6.54 24.71
C LYS A 168 -26.43 -7.95 24.76
N LEU A 169 -25.69 -8.95 24.30
CA LEU A 169 -26.11 -10.35 24.47
C LEU A 169 -25.89 -10.71 25.93
N PRO A 170 -26.96 -10.87 26.73
CA PRO A 170 -26.82 -11.26 28.13
C PRO A 170 -26.36 -12.72 28.19
N GLY A 171 -25.41 -13.03 29.06
CA GLY A 171 -25.02 -14.41 29.37
C GLY A 171 -23.74 -14.95 28.72
N LEU A 172 -23.15 -14.29 27.71
CA LEU A 172 -21.95 -14.77 27.03
C LEU A 172 -20.74 -13.84 27.19
N HIS A 173 -20.58 -13.26 28.40
CA HIS A 173 -19.60 -12.20 28.63
C HIS A 173 -18.13 -12.61 28.26
N GLY A 174 -17.73 -13.82 28.65
CA GLY A 174 -16.39 -14.34 28.35
C GLY A 174 -16.17 -14.54 26.84
N LEU A 175 -17.06 -15.28 26.18
CA LEU A 175 -17.00 -15.52 24.73
C LEU A 175 -17.07 -14.22 23.93
N ASN A 176 -17.89 -13.26 24.37
CA ASN A 176 -18.02 -11.97 23.73
C ASN A 176 -16.72 -11.15 23.80
N THR A 177 -16.03 -11.20 24.94
CA THR A 177 -14.74 -10.49 25.13
C THR A 177 -13.60 -11.16 24.35
N TRP A 178 -13.45 -12.49 24.47
CA TRP A 178 -12.41 -13.22 23.77
C TRP A 178 -12.60 -13.17 22.25
N GLY A 179 -13.80 -13.40 21.77
CA GLY A 179 -14.13 -13.30 20.35
C GLY A 179 -13.94 -11.88 19.82
N GLY A 180 -14.31 -10.87 20.61
CA GLY A 180 -14.04 -9.47 20.29
C GLY A 180 -12.54 -9.17 20.17
N GLY A 181 -11.73 -9.71 21.07
CA GLY A 181 -10.26 -9.57 21.04
C GLY A 181 -9.64 -10.20 19.79
N LEU A 182 -10.03 -11.43 19.44
CA LEU A 182 -9.56 -12.10 18.22
C LEU A 182 -9.93 -11.34 16.95
N LEU A 183 -11.16 -10.84 16.87
CA LEU A 183 -11.59 -10.02 15.73
C LEU A 183 -10.89 -8.66 15.70
N GLY A 184 -10.61 -8.06 16.85
CA GLY A 184 -9.79 -6.86 16.93
C GLY A 184 -8.36 -7.10 16.44
N LEU A 185 -7.75 -8.24 16.83
CA LEU A 185 -6.44 -8.63 16.31
C LEU A 185 -6.46 -8.76 14.77
N ALA A 186 -7.48 -9.41 14.21
CA ALA A 186 -7.65 -9.53 12.76
C ALA A 186 -7.82 -8.17 12.08
N GLU A 187 -8.58 -7.25 12.69
CA GLU A 187 -8.74 -5.87 12.22
C GLU A 187 -7.40 -5.10 12.23
N GLY A 188 -6.61 -5.23 13.30
CA GLY A 188 -5.27 -4.66 13.39
C GLY A 188 -4.30 -5.25 12.38
N ALA A 189 -4.38 -6.56 12.14
CA ALA A 189 -3.60 -7.23 11.10
C ALA A 189 -3.94 -6.70 9.69
N LEU A 190 -5.22 -6.51 9.37
CA LEU A 190 -5.64 -5.92 8.09
C LEU A 190 -5.10 -4.49 7.91
N LEU A 191 -5.08 -3.70 8.98
CA LEU A 191 -4.49 -2.36 8.94
C LEU A 191 -2.99 -2.41 8.64
N LEU A 192 -2.25 -3.32 9.28
CA LEU A 192 -0.82 -3.50 9.02
C LEU A 192 -0.55 -4.02 7.59
N PHE A 193 -1.40 -4.91 7.07
CA PHE A 193 -1.33 -5.32 5.67
C PHE A 193 -1.54 -4.15 4.71
N ALA A 194 -2.54 -3.31 4.98
CA ALA A 194 -2.79 -2.13 4.16
C ALA A 194 -1.61 -1.15 4.20
N ALA A 195 -1.05 -0.91 5.39
CA ALA A 195 0.10 -0.04 5.55
C ALA A 195 1.34 -0.61 4.83
N ALA A 196 1.64 -1.90 5.00
CA ALA A 196 2.74 -2.56 4.34
C ALA A 196 2.60 -2.53 2.81
N TRP A 197 1.38 -2.75 2.30
CA TRP A 197 1.10 -2.67 0.88
C TRP A 197 1.33 -1.26 0.32
N VAL A 198 0.86 -0.21 1.03
CA VAL A 198 1.09 1.19 0.62
C VAL A 198 2.59 1.52 0.60
N MET A 199 3.34 1.10 1.63
CA MET A 199 4.79 1.32 1.67
C MET A 199 5.50 0.65 0.50
N GLN A 200 5.09 -0.57 0.12
CA GLN A 200 5.61 -1.24 -1.07
C GLN A 200 5.27 -0.48 -2.36
N GLN A 201 4.06 0.07 -2.49
CA GLN A 201 3.69 0.90 -3.65
C GLN A 201 4.53 2.19 -3.76
N MET A 202 5.02 2.70 -2.62
CA MET A 202 5.92 3.85 -2.58
C MET A 202 7.40 3.48 -2.82
N GLY A 203 7.70 2.24 -3.20
CA GLY A 203 9.05 1.76 -3.45
C GLY A 203 9.86 1.43 -2.20
N ILE A 204 9.23 1.39 -1.01
CA ILE A 204 9.92 1.07 0.24
C ILE A 204 10.04 -0.45 0.36
N SER A 205 11.26 -0.98 0.27
CA SER A 205 11.55 -2.39 0.46
C SER A 205 11.40 -2.78 1.93
N LEU A 206 10.43 -3.64 2.23
CA LEU A 206 10.16 -4.13 3.59
C LEU A 206 10.79 -5.51 3.88
N THR A 207 11.38 -6.13 2.87
CA THR A 207 11.88 -7.52 2.94
C THR A 207 13.27 -7.65 3.57
N THR A 208 14.05 -6.58 3.59
CA THR A 208 15.44 -6.57 4.05
C THR A 208 15.64 -6.57 5.58
N GLY A 209 14.56 -6.58 6.36
CA GLY A 209 14.65 -6.54 7.84
C GLY A 209 15.05 -5.18 8.42
N GLU A 210 15.38 -4.21 7.60
CA GLU A 210 15.73 -2.86 8.05
C GLU A 210 14.53 -2.07 8.59
N HIS A 211 13.31 -2.47 8.19
CA HIS A 211 12.03 -1.82 8.56
C HIS A 211 11.21 -2.61 9.60
N GLY A 212 11.85 -3.56 10.32
CA GLY A 212 11.21 -4.34 11.35
C GLY A 212 10.70 -5.72 10.89
N ARG A 213 10.73 -6.70 11.80
CA ARG A 213 10.34 -8.08 11.50
C ARG A 213 8.83 -8.26 11.34
N ILE A 214 8.04 -7.54 12.16
CA ILE A 214 6.58 -7.63 12.14
C ILE A 214 6.06 -7.08 10.81
N LEU A 215 6.52 -5.90 10.41
CA LEU A 215 6.07 -5.28 9.16
C LEU A 215 6.53 -6.08 7.94
N ALA A 216 7.76 -6.63 7.96
CA ALA A 216 8.27 -7.52 6.92
C ALA A 216 7.43 -8.79 6.78
N PHE A 217 6.96 -9.38 7.90
CA PHE A 217 6.03 -10.51 7.87
C PHE A 217 4.73 -10.14 7.14
N PHE A 218 4.12 -9.00 7.48
CA PHE A 218 2.90 -8.55 6.82
C PHE A 218 3.12 -8.18 5.34
N ALA A 219 4.30 -7.70 4.97
CA ALA A 219 4.67 -7.45 3.58
C ALA A 219 4.83 -8.74 2.76
N ALA A 220 5.45 -9.79 3.35
CA ALA A 220 5.67 -11.07 2.68
C ALA A 220 4.36 -11.88 2.50
N TYR A 221 3.47 -11.84 3.48
CA TYR A 221 2.22 -12.63 3.51
C TYR A 221 0.98 -11.78 3.22
N SER A 222 1.02 -10.92 2.21
CA SER A 222 -0.12 -10.08 1.85
C SER A 222 -1.34 -10.92 1.43
N PRO A 223 -2.48 -10.84 2.16
CA PRO A 223 -3.70 -11.55 1.78
C PRO A 223 -4.29 -11.07 0.45
N LEU A 224 -3.91 -9.87 0.00
CA LEU A 224 -4.32 -9.33 -1.29
C LEU A 224 -3.74 -10.13 -2.45
N ARG A 225 -2.55 -10.74 -2.28
CA ARG A 225 -2.00 -11.68 -3.26
C ARG A 225 -2.83 -12.96 -3.34
N ALA A 226 -3.18 -13.53 -2.20
CA ALA A 226 -4.03 -14.73 -2.17
C ALA A 226 -5.40 -14.46 -2.81
N VAL A 227 -5.98 -13.28 -2.59
CA VAL A 227 -7.24 -12.86 -3.21
C VAL A 227 -7.06 -12.62 -4.71
N SER A 228 -6.00 -11.98 -5.15
CA SER A 228 -5.73 -11.75 -6.58
C SER A 228 -5.44 -13.06 -7.32
N GLU A 229 -4.71 -13.99 -6.72
CA GLU A 229 -4.48 -15.32 -7.28
C GLU A 229 -5.78 -16.14 -7.34
N PHE A 230 -6.61 -16.05 -6.31
CA PHE A 230 -7.92 -16.71 -6.29
C PHE A 230 -8.86 -16.14 -7.37
N ILE A 231 -8.92 -14.83 -7.54
CA ILE A 231 -9.69 -14.17 -8.61
C ILE A 231 -9.13 -14.58 -9.97
N ARG A 232 -7.81 -14.61 -10.14
CA ARG A 232 -7.16 -15.06 -11.37
C ARG A 232 -7.47 -16.53 -11.66
N PHE A 233 -7.45 -17.40 -10.66
CA PHE A 233 -7.85 -18.81 -10.78
C PHE A 233 -9.31 -18.94 -11.22
N LEU A 234 -10.22 -18.14 -10.66
CA LEU A 234 -11.63 -18.13 -11.05
C LEU A 234 -11.85 -17.60 -12.48
N SER A 235 -11.06 -16.62 -12.92
CA SER A 235 -11.13 -16.05 -14.27
C SER A 235 -10.59 -17.01 -15.34
N LEU A 236 -9.61 -17.85 -15.00
CA LEU A 236 -9.06 -18.88 -15.89
C LEU A 236 -9.97 -20.10 -16.03
N LYS A 237 -11.00 -20.23 -15.19
CA LYS A 237 -11.95 -21.36 -15.21
C LYS A 237 -13.27 -21.05 -15.93
N LYS A 238 -13.34 -19.93 -16.66
CA LYS A 238 -14.45 -19.68 -17.59
C LYS A 238 -14.22 -20.47 -18.88
N PRO A 239 -15.17 -21.38 -19.24
CA PRO A 239 -15.08 -22.15 -20.47
C PRO A 239 -15.19 -21.25 -21.70
#